data_bc96b8f6a1e21d7c36bf9e8092223797
#
_entry.id   bc96b8f6a1e21d7c36bf9e8092223797
#
_cell.length_a   1.000
_cell.length_b   1.000
_cell.length_c   1.000
_cell.angle_alpha   90.00
_cell.angle_beta   90.00
_cell.angle_gamma   90.00
#
_symmetry.space_group_name_H-M   'P 1'
#
loop_
_entity.id
_entity.type
_entity.pdbx_description
1 polymer ?
#
loop_
_entity_poly.entity_id
_entity_poly.type
_entity_poly.pdbx_seq_one_letter_code
_entity_poly.pdbx_strand_id
1 'polypeptide(L)'
;MNITSKQFSFVLAAFAAITLAGCGGSGSDQLDATTGVFNLSVSDSGIEDAAKVCIKFDGVQLKKADEDAPVDITFDDPQIVNLLDNQGANSQPITSAQVDAGNYEWIRLMVDASRGNDAGSADTDQTDPACLADDGSYLLTETGMHYSLFIPSGDQSGLKLIKDITIPVNASGNYTAEWDLGRSFIAPPGLAPDAIMKPVVKLVANNEVGTLVGQVADDLLSPESCDAEFAPKVYVFGKDVEPNPIDFPSDDPDEIFEPDPNDPVATGLVEQQEQDDGSMPYRYSIGFLLADDYKAAFTCDGETFVPAEGKPATVPVGGVEEVNFDAEDLPAAM
;
A
#
# COMPACT_ATOMS: atom_id res chain seq x y z
N MET A 1 55.39 -40.51 -37.23
CA MET A 1 56.31 -40.09 -38.34
C MET A 1 56.36 -38.56 -38.27
N ASN A 2 57.60 -38.06 -37.94
CA ASN A 2 58.12 -36.68 -37.92
C ASN A 2 57.41 -35.63 -36.98
N ILE A 3 57.93 -35.38 -35.84
CA ILE A 3 59.04 -34.57 -35.28
C ILE A 3 59.43 -33.38 -36.17
N THR A 4 59.26 -32.19 -35.70
CA THR A 4 60.23 -31.09 -35.72
C THR A 4 59.98 -30.03 -34.66
N SER A 5 61.00 -29.95 -33.82
CA SER A 5 61.33 -28.93 -32.84
C SER A 5 61.79 -27.62 -33.50
N LYS A 6 61.70 -26.50 -32.76
CA LYS A 6 62.67 -25.37 -32.67
C LYS A 6 61.86 -24.07 -32.36
N GLN A 7 62.30 -23.11 -31.61
CA GLN A 7 63.50 -22.80 -30.83
C GLN A 7 63.16 -21.68 -29.87
N PHE A 8 63.81 -21.65 -28.74
CA PHE A 8 63.90 -20.56 -27.81
C PHE A 8 64.50 -19.31 -28.44
N SER A 9 63.93 -18.12 -28.17
CA SER A 9 64.68 -16.84 -28.25
C SER A 9 64.34 -16.03 -27.07
N PHE A 10 65.26 -15.90 -26.16
CA PHE A 10 65.36 -14.91 -25.11
C PHE A 10 65.61 -13.53 -25.75
N VAL A 11 64.73 -12.57 -25.47
CA VAL A 11 65.05 -11.14 -25.65
C VAL A 11 64.97 -10.45 -24.30
N LEU A 12 66.11 -10.08 -23.83
CA LEU A 12 66.33 -9.16 -22.71
C LEU A 12 65.93 -7.76 -23.18
N ALA A 13 64.98 -7.08 -22.53
CA ALA A 13 64.74 -5.67 -22.76
C ALA A 13 64.42 -4.95 -21.47
N ALA A 14 65.37 -4.14 -21.12
CA ALA A 14 65.44 -2.95 -20.30
C ALA A 14 64.19 -2.49 -19.53
N PHE A 15 64.36 -2.35 -18.21
CA PHE A 15 63.53 -1.59 -17.32
C PHE A 15 63.69 -0.09 -17.64
N ALA A 16 62.67 0.56 -18.17
CA ALA A 16 62.49 1.99 -18.15
C ALA A 16 61.53 2.32 -17.00
N ALA A 17 62.05 2.93 -15.93
CA ALA A 17 61.27 3.49 -14.85
C ALA A 17 60.56 4.73 -15.37
N ILE A 18 59.27 4.67 -15.63
CA ILE A 18 58.39 5.79 -15.89
C ILE A 18 57.79 6.21 -14.55
N THR A 19 58.26 7.30 -13.96
CA THR A 19 57.58 8.01 -12.85
C THR A 19 56.33 8.67 -13.40
N LEU A 20 55.17 8.02 -13.24
CA LEU A 20 53.87 8.67 -13.41
C LEU A 20 53.62 9.56 -12.20
N ALA A 21 53.76 10.87 -12.40
CA ALA A 21 53.14 11.85 -11.55
C ALA A 21 51.63 11.74 -11.76
N GLY A 22 50.95 10.97 -10.91
CA GLY A 22 49.52 10.86 -10.87
C GLY A 22 48.93 12.15 -10.30
N CYS A 23 48.39 13.03 -11.16
CA CYS A 23 47.32 13.93 -10.74
C CYS A 23 46.12 13.07 -10.40
N GLY A 24 45.90 12.83 -9.12
CA GLY A 24 44.70 12.20 -8.61
C GLY A 24 43.52 13.16 -8.74
N GLY A 25 42.71 12.94 -9.76
CA GLY A 25 41.32 13.36 -9.81
C GLY A 25 40.46 12.13 -9.58
N SER A 26 40.44 11.60 -8.36
CA SER A 26 39.42 10.65 -7.95
C SER A 26 38.18 11.45 -7.62
N GLY A 27 37.30 11.65 -8.60
CA GLY A 27 35.90 11.78 -8.36
C GLY A 27 35.39 10.41 -7.90
N SER A 28 35.67 10.04 -6.65
CA SER A 28 34.81 9.11 -5.96
C SER A 28 33.54 9.92 -5.68
N ASP A 29 32.42 9.52 -6.25
CA ASP A 29 31.12 9.76 -5.68
C ASP A 29 31.12 9.07 -4.31
N GLN A 30 31.77 9.69 -3.36
CA GLN A 30 31.70 9.35 -1.96
C GLN A 30 30.31 9.81 -1.57
N LEU A 31 29.37 8.89 -1.50
CA LEU A 31 28.08 9.11 -0.87
C LEU A 31 28.38 9.87 0.42
N ASP A 32 27.85 11.07 0.52
CA ASP A 32 28.09 11.91 1.68
C ASP A 32 27.67 11.06 2.89
N ALA A 33 28.56 10.90 3.87
CA ALA A 33 28.35 10.02 5.02
C ALA A 33 27.15 10.45 5.91
N THR A 34 26.39 11.44 5.45
CA THR A 34 25.23 12.03 6.12
C THR A 34 23.89 11.71 5.46
N THR A 35 23.87 10.97 4.34
CA THR A 35 22.65 10.70 3.59
C THR A 35 22.26 9.22 3.61
N GLY A 36 20.98 8.95 3.36
CA GLY A 36 20.39 7.65 3.12
C GLY A 36 19.34 7.72 2.02
N VAL A 37 18.67 6.62 1.75
CA VAL A 37 17.61 6.56 0.74
C VAL A 37 16.27 6.38 1.42
N PHE A 38 15.31 7.26 1.11
CA PHE A 38 13.92 7.11 1.48
C PHE A 38 13.16 6.46 0.33
N ASN A 39 12.58 5.30 0.57
CA ASN A 39 11.70 4.60 -0.37
C ASN A 39 10.29 4.61 0.17
N LEU A 40 9.32 4.99 -0.66
CA LEU A 40 7.91 4.98 -0.33
C LEU A 40 7.12 4.25 -1.40
N SER A 41 6.28 3.32 -0.94
CA SER A 41 5.27 2.63 -1.75
C SER A 41 3.88 2.99 -1.24
N VAL A 42 2.86 2.69 -2.05
CA VAL A 42 1.45 2.72 -1.67
C VAL A 42 0.85 1.34 -1.83
N SER A 43 -0.11 1.00 -0.97
CA SER A 43 -0.87 -0.25 -0.95
C SER A 43 -2.30 0.04 -0.50
N ASP A 44 -3.20 -0.94 -0.64
CA ASP A 44 -4.62 -0.81 -0.29
C ASP A 44 -5.19 -2.10 0.28
N SER A 45 -6.20 -1.98 1.11
CA SER A 45 -7.00 -3.10 1.63
C SER A 45 -8.26 -3.44 0.83
N GLY A 46 -8.51 -2.73 -0.27
CA GLY A 46 -9.60 -3.01 -1.21
C GLY A 46 -10.96 -2.39 -0.87
N ILE A 47 -11.74 -2.15 -1.93
CA ILE A 47 -13.11 -1.66 -1.88
C ILE A 47 -13.94 -2.40 -2.92
N GLU A 48 -15.24 -2.56 -2.67
CA GLU A 48 -16.23 -3.10 -3.58
C GLU A 48 -16.75 -2.04 -4.56
N ASP A 49 -17.42 -2.48 -5.63
CA ASP A 49 -18.12 -1.64 -6.61
C ASP A 49 -17.23 -0.64 -7.37
N ALA A 50 -15.91 -0.72 -7.22
CA ALA A 50 -14.95 0.10 -7.92
C ALA A 50 -14.12 -0.74 -8.92
N ALA A 51 -14.09 -0.30 -10.18
CA ALA A 51 -13.20 -0.86 -11.18
C ALA A 51 -11.79 -0.24 -11.09
N LYS A 52 -11.70 1.03 -10.68
CA LYS A 52 -10.43 1.73 -10.44
C LYS A 52 -10.57 2.78 -9.35
N VAL A 53 -9.54 2.91 -8.54
CA VAL A 53 -9.32 4.06 -7.65
C VAL A 53 -7.95 4.63 -7.95
N CYS A 54 -7.92 5.65 -8.78
CA CYS A 54 -6.70 6.26 -9.27
C CYS A 54 -6.32 7.47 -8.43
N ILE A 55 -5.16 7.42 -7.79
CA ILE A 55 -4.62 8.54 -7.00
C ILE A 55 -3.39 9.10 -7.71
N LYS A 56 -3.39 10.41 -7.94
CA LYS A 56 -2.28 11.12 -8.54
C LYS A 56 -1.45 11.81 -7.47
N PHE A 57 -0.18 11.48 -7.43
CA PHE A 57 0.80 12.01 -6.49
C PHE A 57 1.77 12.94 -7.22
N ASP A 58 1.86 14.18 -6.75
CA ASP A 58 2.78 15.20 -7.28
C ASP A 58 4.13 15.22 -6.55
N GLY A 59 4.19 14.60 -5.37
CA GLY A 59 5.39 14.57 -4.56
C GLY A 59 5.17 14.12 -3.14
N VAL A 60 6.23 14.17 -2.35
CA VAL A 60 6.23 13.82 -0.92
C VAL A 60 7.03 14.87 -0.15
N GLN A 61 6.54 15.27 1.01
CA GLN A 61 7.31 16.07 1.97
C GLN A 61 7.71 15.19 3.15
N LEU A 62 8.94 15.36 3.64
CA LEU A 62 9.44 14.73 4.87
C LEU A 62 9.82 15.81 5.87
N LYS A 63 9.32 15.71 7.10
CA LYS A 63 9.68 16.64 8.17
C LYS A 63 10.67 16.00 9.12
N LYS A 64 11.90 16.49 9.09
CA LYS A 64 12.95 16.08 10.02
C LYS A 64 12.68 16.62 11.43
N ALA A 65 12.98 15.84 12.45
CA ALA A 65 12.64 16.15 13.83
C ALA A 65 13.23 17.49 14.33
N ASP A 66 14.46 17.79 13.92
CA ASP A 66 15.22 18.93 14.43
C ASP A 66 15.25 20.14 13.46
N GLU A 67 14.45 20.13 12.39
CA GLU A 67 14.43 21.19 11.37
C GLU A 67 13.08 21.90 11.32
N ASP A 68 13.08 23.19 10.99
CA ASP A 68 11.84 23.99 10.96
C ASP A 68 11.00 23.71 9.69
N ALA A 69 11.66 23.48 8.55
CA ALA A 69 11.00 23.22 7.25
C ALA A 69 11.04 21.75 6.86
N PRO A 70 10.02 21.23 6.16
CA PRO A 70 10.09 19.91 5.56
C PRO A 70 11.04 19.88 4.37
N VAL A 71 11.51 18.68 4.02
CA VAL A 71 12.21 18.39 2.77
C VAL A 71 11.17 18.07 1.71
N ASP A 72 11.21 18.77 0.57
CA ASP A 72 10.30 18.53 -0.56
C ASP A 72 10.96 17.55 -1.55
N ILE A 73 10.22 16.48 -1.87
CA ILE A 73 10.52 15.55 -2.96
C ILE A 73 9.42 15.74 -4.01
N THR A 74 9.67 16.62 -4.98
CA THR A 74 8.74 16.85 -6.09
C THR A 74 9.02 15.87 -7.22
N PHE A 75 7.99 15.28 -7.79
CA PHE A 75 8.13 14.39 -8.92
C PHE A 75 8.21 15.20 -10.23
N ASP A 76 9.17 14.87 -11.10
CA ASP A 76 9.28 15.48 -12.43
C ASP A 76 8.04 15.14 -13.28
N ASP A 77 7.59 13.88 -13.17
CA ASP A 77 6.33 13.38 -13.75
C ASP A 77 5.48 12.85 -12.58
N PRO A 78 4.25 13.35 -12.40
CA PRO A 78 3.33 12.86 -11.38
C PRO A 78 3.14 11.34 -11.47
N GLN A 79 3.05 10.68 -10.32
CA GLN A 79 2.79 9.24 -10.26
C GLN A 79 1.28 9.01 -10.12
N ILE A 80 0.68 8.30 -11.06
CA ILE A 80 -0.71 7.87 -10.96
C ILE A 80 -0.73 6.39 -10.65
N VAL A 81 -1.47 6.02 -9.59
CA VAL A 81 -1.55 4.64 -9.10
C VAL A 81 -3.00 4.23 -8.99
N ASN A 82 -3.37 3.11 -9.61
CA ASN A 82 -4.58 2.41 -9.28
C ASN A 82 -4.36 1.64 -7.98
N LEU A 83 -5.01 2.07 -6.91
CA LEU A 83 -4.83 1.43 -5.60
C LEU A 83 -5.34 -0.01 -5.60
N LEU A 84 -6.38 -0.33 -6.40
CA LEU A 84 -6.95 -1.68 -6.47
C LEU A 84 -5.96 -2.73 -7.01
N ASP A 85 -4.95 -2.32 -7.79
CA ASP A 85 -3.90 -3.24 -8.25
C ASP A 85 -2.88 -3.59 -7.15
N ASN A 86 -2.98 -2.91 -6.00
CA ASN A 86 -2.01 -2.99 -4.91
C ASN A 86 -2.62 -3.52 -3.61
N GLN A 87 -3.55 -4.46 -3.73
CA GLN A 87 -4.22 -5.08 -2.59
C GLN A 87 -3.38 -6.17 -1.92
N GLY A 88 -3.68 -6.44 -0.66
CA GLY A 88 -3.03 -7.48 0.12
C GLY A 88 -1.55 -7.17 0.37
N ALA A 89 -0.66 -8.08 0.01
CA ALA A 89 0.78 -7.90 0.19
C ALA A 89 1.46 -7.12 -0.97
N ASN A 90 0.69 -6.64 -1.95
CA ASN A 90 1.22 -5.89 -3.08
C ASN A 90 1.35 -4.41 -2.73
N SER A 91 2.33 -3.75 -3.33
CA SER A 91 2.50 -2.30 -3.23
C SER A 91 3.21 -1.74 -4.45
N GLN A 92 2.87 -0.52 -4.83
CA GLN A 92 3.54 0.18 -5.91
C GLN A 92 4.49 1.24 -5.36
N PRO A 93 5.79 1.20 -5.71
CA PRO A 93 6.72 2.27 -5.38
C PRO A 93 6.31 3.58 -6.06
N ILE A 94 6.28 4.68 -5.31
CA ILE A 94 6.00 6.02 -5.84
C ILE A 94 7.23 6.93 -5.77
N THR A 95 8.19 6.67 -4.89
CA THR A 95 9.45 7.42 -4.85
C THR A 95 10.60 6.61 -4.24
N SER A 96 11.80 6.96 -4.71
CA SER A 96 13.08 6.56 -4.12
C SER A 96 13.99 7.78 -4.18
N ALA A 97 14.24 8.43 -3.04
CA ALA A 97 14.96 9.69 -2.98
C ALA A 97 16.09 9.63 -1.98
N GLN A 98 17.23 10.23 -2.35
CA GLN A 98 18.32 10.47 -1.42
C GLN A 98 17.98 11.66 -0.52
N VAL A 99 18.00 11.46 0.77
CA VAL A 99 17.71 12.47 1.79
C VAL A 99 18.75 12.42 2.90
N ASP A 100 18.81 13.43 3.73
CA ASP A 100 19.64 13.40 4.93
C ASP A 100 19.26 12.23 5.82
N ALA A 101 20.24 11.50 6.32
CA ALA A 101 20.01 10.46 7.31
C ALA A 101 19.55 11.09 8.63
N GLY A 102 18.71 10.37 9.37
CA GLY A 102 18.19 10.82 10.66
C GLY A 102 16.75 10.43 10.89
N ASN A 103 16.14 11.09 11.87
CA ASN A 103 14.76 10.83 12.26
C ASN A 103 13.84 11.91 11.69
N TYR A 104 12.70 11.46 11.16
CA TYR A 104 11.63 12.29 10.64
C TYR A 104 10.35 12.01 11.42
N GLU A 105 9.53 13.04 11.62
CA GLU A 105 8.32 12.96 12.45
C GLU A 105 7.06 12.65 11.65
N TRP A 106 7.06 13.02 10.37
CA TRP A 106 5.93 12.80 9.48
C TRP A 106 6.34 12.88 8.01
N ILE A 107 5.54 12.26 7.18
CA ILE A 107 5.50 12.54 5.75
C ILE A 107 4.19 13.22 5.37
N ARG A 108 4.18 13.83 4.19
CA ARG A 108 2.96 14.33 3.56
C ARG A 108 2.94 13.93 2.11
N LEU A 109 1.88 13.23 1.70
CA LEU A 109 1.63 12.90 0.31
C LEU A 109 0.97 14.11 -0.34
N MET A 110 1.59 14.65 -1.40
CA MET A 110 1.01 15.71 -2.22
C MET A 110 0.16 15.04 -3.29
N VAL A 111 -1.16 15.22 -3.22
CA VAL A 111 -2.13 14.54 -4.10
C VAL A 111 -2.91 15.57 -4.92
N ASP A 112 -3.14 15.26 -6.19
CA ASP A 112 -4.02 16.03 -7.07
C ASP A 112 -5.44 15.45 -6.97
N ALA A 113 -6.21 15.95 -6.01
CA ALA A 113 -7.55 15.47 -5.67
C ALA A 113 -8.51 16.64 -5.37
N SER A 114 -8.51 17.66 -6.24
CA SER A 114 -9.38 18.81 -6.16
C SER A 114 -10.75 18.54 -6.78
N ARG A 115 -11.77 19.33 -6.42
CA ARG A 115 -13.13 19.20 -6.98
C ARG A 115 -13.12 19.44 -8.50
N GLY A 116 -13.70 18.49 -9.22
CA GLY A 116 -13.94 18.60 -10.66
C GLY A 116 -12.65 18.67 -11.49
N ASN A 117 -11.51 18.22 -10.97
CA ASN A 117 -10.23 18.27 -11.67
C ASN A 117 -10.19 17.36 -12.91
N ASP A 118 -11.04 16.34 -12.99
CA ASP A 118 -11.21 15.47 -14.18
C ASP A 118 -12.59 15.63 -14.81
N ALA A 119 -13.22 16.81 -14.64
CA ALA A 119 -14.47 17.13 -15.34
C ALA A 119 -14.25 17.07 -16.85
N GLY A 120 -14.74 16.01 -17.47
CA GLY A 120 -14.55 15.73 -18.89
C GLY A 120 -13.63 14.54 -19.18
N SER A 121 -13.08 13.90 -18.17
CA SER A 121 -12.43 12.60 -18.32
C SER A 121 -13.35 11.58 -18.99
N ALA A 122 -12.77 10.79 -19.85
CA ALA A 122 -13.46 9.78 -20.64
C ALA A 122 -13.02 8.36 -20.26
N ASP A 123 -12.40 8.15 -19.10
CA ASP A 123 -12.09 6.78 -18.67
C ASP A 123 -13.40 6.03 -18.43
N THR A 124 -13.68 5.09 -19.31
CA THR A 124 -14.83 4.19 -19.24
C THR A 124 -14.39 2.74 -19.38
N ASP A 125 -13.07 2.50 -19.48
CA ASP A 125 -12.54 1.16 -19.65
C ASP A 125 -12.30 0.51 -18.28
N GLN A 126 -13.27 -0.28 -17.85
CA GLN A 126 -13.23 -1.05 -16.59
C GLN A 126 -12.32 -2.27 -16.69
N THR A 127 -11.87 -2.65 -17.88
CA THR A 127 -11.08 -3.86 -18.12
C THR A 127 -9.57 -3.58 -18.19
N ASP A 128 -9.18 -2.34 -18.48
CA ASP A 128 -7.79 -1.90 -18.43
C ASP A 128 -7.50 -1.39 -17.01
N PRO A 129 -6.62 -2.02 -16.22
CA PRO A 129 -6.30 -1.54 -14.88
C PRO A 129 -5.54 -0.21 -14.86
N ALA A 130 -4.99 0.24 -15.99
CA ALA A 130 -4.21 1.46 -16.06
C ALA A 130 -5.07 2.71 -15.83
N CYS A 131 -4.56 3.63 -15.01
CA CYS A 131 -5.12 4.96 -14.82
C CYS A 131 -4.78 5.88 -16.01
N LEU A 132 -5.67 6.82 -16.34
CA LEU A 132 -5.39 7.83 -17.35
C LEU A 132 -4.37 8.86 -16.84
N ALA A 133 -3.27 9.02 -17.59
CA ALA A 133 -2.14 9.84 -17.16
C ALA A 133 -2.44 11.35 -17.06
N ASP A 134 -3.37 11.83 -17.89
CA ASP A 134 -3.71 13.25 -17.97
C ASP A 134 -4.81 13.69 -17.00
N ASP A 135 -5.41 12.73 -16.27
CA ASP A 135 -6.46 13.02 -15.29
C ASP A 135 -5.87 13.35 -13.90
N GLY A 136 -6.68 14.00 -13.05
CA GLY A 136 -6.44 14.06 -11.61
C GLY A 136 -6.74 12.72 -10.94
N SER A 137 -6.92 12.72 -9.63
CA SER A 137 -7.40 11.53 -8.93
C SER A 137 -8.87 11.27 -9.22
N TYR A 138 -9.25 9.99 -9.47
CA TYR A 138 -10.63 9.64 -9.83
C TYR A 138 -11.03 8.24 -9.35
N LEU A 139 -12.34 8.03 -9.29
CA LEU A 139 -13.01 6.75 -9.09
C LEU A 139 -13.74 6.34 -10.38
N LEU A 140 -13.50 5.14 -10.87
CA LEU A 140 -14.31 4.48 -11.88
C LEU A 140 -15.04 3.31 -11.23
N THR A 141 -16.38 3.33 -11.28
CA THR A 141 -17.19 2.24 -10.74
C THR A 141 -17.26 1.05 -11.70
N GLU A 142 -17.66 -0.12 -11.23
CA GLU A 142 -17.93 -1.29 -12.06
C GLU A 142 -19.08 -1.07 -13.06
N THR A 143 -19.95 -0.10 -12.80
CA THR A 143 -21.02 0.30 -13.73
C THR A 143 -20.57 1.33 -14.78
N GLY A 144 -19.29 1.72 -14.79
CA GLY A 144 -18.71 2.66 -15.75
C GLY A 144 -18.97 4.13 -15.44
N MET A 145 -19.36 4.45 -14.21
CA MET A 145 -19.50 5.84 -13.78
C MET A 145 -18.15 6.39 -13.35
N HIS A 146 -17.73 7.48 -13.95
CA HIS A 146 -16.49 8.18 -13.63
C HIS A 146 -16.77 9.39 -12.73
N TYR A 147 -16.03 9.48 -11.62
CA TYR A 147 -16.13 10.57 -10.65
C TYR A 147 -14.75 11.15 -10.37
N SER A 148 -14.62 12.47 -10.45
CA SER A 148 -13.48 13.17 -9.82
C SER A 148 -13.38 12.76 -8.37
N LEU A 149 -12.18 12.49 -7.90
CA LEU A 149 -11.96 12.18 -6.49
C LEU A 149 -11.60 13.47 -5.74
N PHE A 150 -12.47 13.86 -4.82
CA PHE A 150 -12.23 15.01 -3.96
C PHE A 150 -11.79 14.55 -2.57
N ILE A 151 -10.60 15.00 -2.16
CA ILE A 151 -10.09 14.84 -0.81
C ILE A 151 -10.13 16.21 -0.14
N PRO A 152 -10.98 16.44 0.88
CA PRO A 152 -11.07 17.72 1.58
C PRO A 152 -9.70 18.17 2.07
N SER A 153 -9.26 19.37 1.65
CA SER A 153 -7.94 19.94 1.91
C SER A 153 -6.73 19.16 1.34
N GLY A 154 -6.95 18.03 0.65
CA GLY A 154 -5.89 17.17 0.12
C GLY A 154 -5.01 17.88 -0.91
N ASP A 155 -5.61 18.55 -1.87
CA ASP A 155 -4.92 19.31 -2.92
C ASP A 155 -4.16 20.54 -2.40
N GLN A 156 -4.61 21.14 -1.30
CA GLN A 156 -4.00 22.37 -0.74
C GLN A 156 -2.91 22.07 0.29
N SER A 157 -3.11 21.07 1.11
CA SER A 157 -2.23 20.76 2.23
C SER A 157 -1.56 19.38 2.17
N GLY A 158 -1.97 18.53 1.23
CA GLY A 158 -1.55 17.13 1.15
C GLY A 158 -2.05 16.28 2.33
N LEU A 159 -1.80 14.97 2.25
CA LEU A 159 -2.17 14.01 3.30
C LEU A 159 -1.00 13.81 4.25
N LYS A 160 -1.14 14.29 5.48
CA LYS A 160 -0.10 14.18 6.51
C LYS A 160 -0.22 12.87 7.27
N LEU A 161 0.83 12.05 7.22
CA LEU A 161 0.94 10.80 7.95
C LEU A 161 2.00 10.94 9.04
N ILE A 162 1.58 10.80 10.30
CA ILE A 162 2.46 10.97 11.46
C ILE A 162 2.99 9.60 11.87
N LYS A 163 4.30 9.43 11.78
CA LYS A 163 5.02 8.25 12.24
C LYS A 163 6.49 8.62 12.42
N ASP A 164 7.14 8.05 13.43
CA ASP A 164 8.58 8.11 13.56
C ASP A 164 9.23 7.33 12.41
N ILE A 165 10.00 8.04 11.58
CA ILE A 165 10.65 7.52 10.39
C ILE A 165 12.15 7.63 10.61
N THR A 166 12.89 6.54 10.41
CA THR A 166 14.34 6.52 10.50
C THR A 166 14.95 6.24 9.15
N ILE A 167 15.78 7.15 8.65
CA ILE A 167 16.60 6.96 7.46
C ILE A 167 18.04 6.72 7.89
N PRO A 168 18.55 5.49 7.75
CA PRO A 168 19.91 5.18 8.20
C PRO A 168 20.97 5.72 7.24
N VAL A 169 22.14 6.03 7.76
CA VAL A 169 23.30 6.49 6.97
C VAL A 169 23.72 5.39 5.99
N ASN A 170 23.90 5.75 4.71
CA ASN A 170 24.32 4.83 3.63
C ASN A 170 23.44 3.58 3.50
N ALA A 171 22.17 3.65 3.89
CA ALA A 171 21.19 2.56 3.77
C ALA A 171 19.81 3.12 3.43
N SER A 172 18.85 2.22 3.22
CA SER A 172 17.48 2.57 2.84
C SER A 172 16.52 2.44 4.01
N GLY A 173 15.64 3.44 4.18
CA GLY A 173 14.40 3.34 4.93
C GLY A 173 13.25 3.05 3.96
N ASN A 174 12.56 1.91 4.13
CA ASN A 174 11.50 1.47 3.25
C ASN A 174 10.16 1.56 4.00
N TYR A 175 9.23 2.29 3.43
CA TYR A 175 7.93 2.56 4.02
C TYR A 175 6.81 2.33 3.01
N THR A 176 5.64 1.97 3.51
CA THR A 176 4.42 1.83 2.71
C THR A 176 3.31 2.66 3.35
N ALA A 177 2.63 3.48 2.54
CA ALA A 177 1.39 4.12 2.91
C ALA A 177 0.26 3.15 2.54
N GLU A 178 -0.29 2.49 3.56
CA GLU A 178 -1.37 1.53 3.45
C GLU A 178 -2.70 2.24 3.56
N TRP A 179 -3.48 2.22 2.49
CA TRP A 179 -4.81 2.79 2.42
C TRP A 179 -5.86 1.77 2.86
N ASP A 180 -6.90 2.25 3.50
CA ASP A 180 -8.11 1.48 3.77
C ASP A 180 -9.25 2.13 2.98
N LEU A 181 -9.36 1.76 1.71
CA LEU A 181 -10.38 2.32 0.82
C LEU A 181 -11.79 1.99 1.31
N GLY A 182 -12.00 0.81 1.88
CA GLY A 182 -13.30 0.41 2.41
C GLY A 182 -13.84 1.34 3.47
N ARG A 183 -12.95 2.03 4.23
CA ARG A 183 -13.31 3.04 5.24
C ARG A 183 -13.02 4.47 4.80
N SER A 184 -12.51 4.68 3.59
CA SER A 184 -12.12 6.01 3.11
C SER A 184 -13.18 6.69 2.25
N PHE A 185 -14.08 5.92 1.62
CA PHE A 185 -15.06 6.48 0.70
C PHE A 185 -16.36 6.86 1.40
N ILE A 186 -16.83 8.06 1.05
CA ILE A 186 -18.22 8.46 1.19
C ILE A 186 -18.85 8.28 -0.19
N ALA A 187 -19.88 7.44 -0.27
CA ALA A 187 -20.62 7.27 -1.52
C ALA A 187 -21.04 8.64 -2.06
N PRO A 188 -20.94 8.90 -3.38
CA PRO A 188 -21.31 10.18 -3.91
C PRO A 188 -22.77 10.45 -3.55
N PRO A 189 -23.09 11.59 -2.90
CA PRO A 189 -24.44 11.91 -2.50
C PRO A 189 -25.30 12.18 -3.75
N GLY A 190 -26.00 11.17 -4.23
CA GLY A 190 -26.94 11.27 -5.34
C GLY A 190 -26.32 11.71 -6.67
N LEU A 191 -26.55 12.97 -7.07
CA LEU A 191 -26.08 13.54 -8.34
C LEU A 191 -24.79 14.39 -8.20
N ALA A 192 -24.02 14.20 -7.15
CA ALA A 192 -22.77 14.93 -6.99
C ALA A 192 -21.76 14.54 -8.07
N PRO A 193 -21.04 15.50 -8.65
CA PRO A 193 -20.06 15.22 -9.71
C PRO A 193 -18.78 14.56 -9.17
N ASP A 194 -18.53 14.63 -7.87
CA ASP A 194 -17.31 14.17 -7.23
C ASP A 194 -17.58 13.03 -6.24
N ALA A 195 -16.71 12.05 -6.20
CA ALA A 195 -16.60 11.12 -5.08
C ALA A 195 -15.80 11.79 -3.95
N ILE A 196 -16.30 11.74 -2.73
CA ILE A 196 -15.60 12.30 -1.56
C ILE A 196 -14.81 11.18 -0.89
N MET A 197 -13.53 11.41 -0.67
CA MET A 197 -12.67 10.53 0.10
C MET A 197 -12.21 11.24 1.37
N LYS A 198 -12.42 10.61 2.51
CA LYS A 198 -11.77 10.93 3.80
C LYS A 198 -10.72 9.85 4.08
N PRO A 199 -9.46 10.06 3.68
CA PRO A 199 -8.49 8.97 3.63
C PRO A 199 -8.19 8.39 5.02
N VAL A 200 -8.41 7.10 5.17
CA VAL A 200 -7.87 6.30 6.27
C VAL A 200 -6.59 5.66 5.77
N VAL A 201 -5.46 6.23 6.16
CA VAL A 201 -4.13 5.81 5.68
C VAL A 201 -3.18 5.68 6.85
N LYS A 202 -2.46 4.59 6.91
CA LYS A 202 -1.37 4.38 7.88
C LYS A 202 -0.04 4.27 7.15
N LEU A 203 1.03 4.83 7.75
CA LEU A 203 2.39 4.66 7.28
C LEU A 203 3.05 3.53 8.08
N VAL A 204 3.58 2.53 7.40
CA VAL A 204 4.27 1.40 8.03
C VAL A 204 5.71 1.27 7.53
N ALA A 205 6.60 0.84 8.40
CA ALA A 205 7.95 0.47 8.01
C ALA A 205 7.94 -0.99 7.53
N ASN A 206 8.46 -1.26 6.32
CA ASN A 206 8.35 -2.57 5.69
C ASN A 206 9.12 -3.68 6.43
N ASN A 207 10.05 -3.30 7.31
CA ASN A 207 10.78 -4.22 8.18
C ASN A 207 10.09 -4.52 9.50
N GLU A 208 8.88 -3.99 9.75
CA GLU A 208 8.08 -4.18 10.97
C GLU A 208 6.78 -4.94 10.71
N VAL A 209 6.49 -5.27 9.45
CA VAL A 209 5.19 -5.81 9.02
C VAL A 209 5.28 -7.27 8.57
N GLY A 210 4.13 -7.93 8.57
CA GLY A 210 3.90 -9.24 7.98
C GLY A 210 2.57 -9.29 7.25
N THR A 211 2.15 -10.48 6.85
CA THR A 211 0.94 -10.72 6.06
C THR A 211 0.07 -11.77 6.74
N LEU A 212 -1.24 -11.54 6.79
CA LEU A 212 -2.25 -12.50 7.16
C LEU A 212 -2.98 -12.98 5.91
N VAL A 213 -3.06 -14.29 5.72
CA VAL A 213 -3.75 -14.91 4.59
C VAL A 213 -4.72 -16.00 5.09
N GLY A 214 -5.61 -16.43 4.22
CA GLY A 214 -6.44 -17.58 4.55
C GLY A 214 -7.47 -17.91 3.48
N GLN A 215 -8.26 -18.92 3.76
CA GLN A 215 -9.39 -19.37 2.95
C GLN A 215 -10.67 -19.24 3.75
N VAL A 216 -11.78 -19.01 3.04
CA VAL A 216 -13.14 -19.04 3.59
C VAL A 216 -13.88 -20.15 2.88
N ALA A 217 -14.44 -21.07 3.65
CA ALA A 217 -15.17 -22.21 3.09
C ALA A 217 -16.46 -21.77 2.40
N ASP A 218 -16.83 -22.45 1.31
CA ASP A 218 -18.03 -22.18 0.50
C ASP A 218 -19.31 -22.18 1.33
N ASP A 219 -19.36 -23.00 2.39
CA ASP A 219 -20.52 -23.08 3.28
C ASP A 219 -20.83 -21.77 4.01
N LEU A 220 -19.78 -20.94 4.29
CA LEU A 220 -19.93 -19.63 4.90
C LEU A 220 -20.40 -18.56 3.90
N LEU A 221 -20.22 -18.82 2.62
CA LEU A 221 -20.55 -17.93 1.50
C LEU A 221 -21.84 -18.30 0.79
N SER A 222 -22.59 -19.25 1.35
CA SER A 222 -23.88 -19.65 0.78
C SER A 222 -24.91 -18.50 0.88
N PRO A 223 -25.89 -18.40 -0.06
CA PRO A 223 -26.92 -17.36 -0.01
C PRO A 223 -27.77 -17.35 1.27
N GLU A 224 -27.72 -18.43 2.05
CA GLU A 224 -28.40 -18.53 3.36
C GLU A 224 -27.57 -17.89 4.49
N SER A 225 -26.25 -17.81 4.31
CA SER A 225 -25.29 -17.31 5.30
C SER A 225 -24.72 -15.96 4.92
N CYS A 226 -24.73 -15.61 3.63
CA CYS A 226 -24.08 -14.43 3.07
C CYS A 226 -25.04 -13.77 2.08
N ASP A 227 -25.53 -12.58 2.41
CA ASP A 227 -26.40 -11.83 1.49
C ASP A 227 -25.55 -11.30 0.32
N ALA A 228 -26.09 -11.42 -0.90
CA ALA A 228 -25.40 -10.98 -2.12
C ALA A 228 -25.26 -9.45 -2.24
N GLU A 229 -25.80 -8.69 -1.29
CA GLU A 229 -25.73 -7.23 -1.29
C GLU A 229 -24.41 -6.70 -0.71
N PHE A 230 -23.63 -7.54 -0.02
CA PHE A 230 -22.33 -7.19 0.56
C PHE A 230 -21.26 -8.17 0.08
N ALA A 231 -20.06 -7.67 -0.20
CA ALA A 231 -18.94 -8.57 -0.47
C ALA A 231 -18.37 -9.12 0.86
N PRO A 232 -18.05 -10.40 0.86
CA PRO A 232 -17.48 -11.05 2.04
C PRO A 232 -16.08 -10.50 2.35
N LYS A 233 -15.82 -10.26 3.64
CA LYS A 233 -14.57 -9.66 4.13
C LYS A 233 -14.05 -10.39 5.36
N VAL A 234 -12.75 -10.24 5.57
CA VAL A 234 -12.10 -10.58 6.84
C VAL A 234 -11.57 -9.29 7.45
N TYR A 235 -11.98 -9.03 8.68
CA TYR A 235 -11.49 -7.91 9.48
C TYR A 235 -10.48 -8.38 10.51
N VAL A 236 -9.45 -7.56 10.73
CA VAL A 236 -8.42 -7.80 11.73
C VAL A 236 -8.57 -6.79 12.84
N PHE A 237 -8.77 -7.26 14.06
CA PHE A 237 -8.91 -6.46 15.27
C PHE A 237 -7.68 -6.62 16.16
N GLY A 238 -7.41 -5.64 17.02
CA GLY A 238 -6.42 -5.81 18.07
C GLY A 238 -6.77 -7.01 18.97
N LYS A 239 -5.78 -7.70 19.53
CA LYS A 239 -5.96 -8.95 20.31
C LYS A 239 -6.97 -8.86 21.46
N ASP A 240 -7.09 -7.68 22.06
CA ASP A 240 -7.95 -7.41 23.20
C ASP A 240 -9.31 -6.81 22.79
N VAL A 241 -9.54 -6.64 21.49
CA VAL A 241 -10.79 -6.11 20.91
C VAL A 241 -11.69 -7.27 20.49
N GLU A 242 -12.96 -7.21 20.87
CA GLU A 242 -13.96 -8.14 20.32
C GLU A 242 -14.46 -7.58 18.99
N PRO A 243 -14.67 -8.45 17.95
CA PRO A 243 -15.24 -8.02 16.70
C PRO A 243 -16.57 -7.28 16.93
N ASN A 244 -16.71 -6.13 16.30
CA ASN A 244 -17.88 -5.26 16.44
C ASN A 244 -18.16 -4.57 15.09
N PRO A 245 -19.42 -4.11 14.86
CA PRO A 245 -19.76 -3.33 13.68
C PRO A 245 -18.82 -2.13 13.51
N ILE A 246 -18.55 -1.80 12.26
CA ILE A 246 -17.54 -0.82 11.88
C ILE A 246 -18.19 0.54 11.71
N ASP A 247 -17.54 1.57 12.24
CA ASP A 247 -17.88 2.95 11.99
C ASP A 247 -17.31 3.40 10.62
N PHE A 248 -18.17 3.95 9.78
CA PHE A 248 -17.80 4.56 8.52
C PHE A 248 -17.76 6.09 8.64
N PRO A 249 -16.96 6.78 7.80
CA PRO A 249 -17.00 8.23 7.74
C PRO A 249 -18.41 8.74 7.47
N SER A 250 -18.81 9.80 8.18
CA SER A 250 -20.13 10.43 7.94
C SER A 250 -20.17 11.16 6.60
N ASP A 251 -21.38 11.36 6.07
CA ASP A 251 -21.63 12.11 4.83
C ASP A 251 -21.30 13.62 4.96
N ASP A 252 -21.04 14.12 6.15
CA ASP A 252 -20.66 15.50 6.38
C ASP A 252 -19.19 15.71 5.98
N PRO A 253 -18.89 16.46 4.89
CA PRO A 253 -17.52 16.67 4.43
C PRO A 253 -16.66 17.48 5.42
N ASP A 254 -17.29 18.22 6.33
CA ASP A 254 -16.61 19.05 7.33
C ASP A 254 -16.32 18.26 8.64
N GLU A 255 -16.94 17.09 8.80
CA GLU A 255 -16.67 16.23 9.95
C GLU A 255 -15.35 15.46 9.74
N ILE A 256 -14.45 15.56 10.72
CA ILE A 256 -13.21 14.77 10.73
C ILE A 256 -13.56 13.37 11.23
N PHE A 257 -13.33 12.38 10.39
CA PHE A 257 -13.43 10.99 10.82
C PHE A 257 -12.22 10.63 11.68
N GLU A 258 -12.47 10.25 12.91
CA GLU A 258 -11.46 9.70 13.82
C GLU A 258 -11.82 8.22 14.08
N PRO A 259 -11.01 7.26 13.57
CA PRO A 259 -11.26 5.84 13.80
C PRO A 259 -11.33 5.51 15.30
N ASP A 260 -12.32 4.70 15.70
CA ASP A 260 -12.41 4.21 17.08
C ASP A 260 -11.25 3.24 17.36
N PRO A 261 -10.64 3.28 18.56
CA PRO A 261 -9.61 2.32 18.94
C PRO A 261 -10.03 0.84 18.87
N ASN A 262 -11.35 0.59 18.87
CA ASN A 262 -11.92 -0.75 18.72
C ASN A 262 -12.25 -1.11 17.26
N ASP A 263 -12.07 -0.19 16.32
CA ASP A 263 -12.21 -0.49 14.90
C ASP A 263 -11.19 -1.52 14.44
N PRO A 264 -11.47 -2.26 13.36
CA PRO A 264 -10.50 -3.15 12.76
C PRO A 264 -9.28 -2.36 12.29
N VAL A 265 -8.11 -2.91 12.53
CA VAL A 265 -6.83 -2.33 12.11
C VAL A 265 -6.54 -2.56 10.63
N ALA A 266 -7.20 -3.53 10.00
CA ALA A 266 -7.12 -3.83 8.57
C ALA A 266 -8.29 -4.69 8.11
N THR A 267 -8.51 -4.66 6.79
CA THR A 267 -9.59 -5.37 6.10
C THR A 267 -9.02 -6.13 4.89
N GLY A 268 -9.55 -7.30 4.59
CA GLY A 268 -9.23 -8.03 3.37
C GLY A 268 -10.51 -8.51 2.67
N LEU A 269 -10.60 -8.27 1.36
CA LEU A 269 -11.67 -8.83 0.54
C LEU A 269 -11.49 -10.35 0.40
N VAL A 270 -12.61 -11.06 0.37
CA VAL A 270 -12.64 -12.51 0.14
C VAL A 270 -13.10 -12.76 -1.29
N GLU A 271 -12.16 -13.21 -2.13
CA GLU A 271 -12.36 -13.38 -3.55
C GLU A 271 -11.98 -14.79 -4.01
N GLN A 272 -12.59 -15.24 -5.11
CA GLN A 272 -12.15 -16.47 -5.76
C GLN A 272 -10.79 -16.28 -6.42
N GLN A 273 -9.85 -17.14 -6.10
CA GLN A 273 -8.49 -17.10 -6.67
C GLN A 273 -8.16 -18.43 -7.31
N GLU A 274 -7.83 -18.41 -8.62
CA GLU A 274 -7.42 -19.60 -9.35
C GLU A 274 -6.09 -20.12 -8.80
N GLN A 275 -6.07 -21.42 -8.50
CA GLN A 275 -4.88 -22.13 -8.05
C GLN A 275 -4.25 -22.90 -9.22
N ASP A 276 -3.00 -23.32 -9.06
CA ASP A 276 -2.25 -24.08 -10.08
C ASP A 276 -2.92 -25.39 -10.51
N ASP A 277 -3.80 -25.94 -9.68
CA ASP A 277 -4.59 -27.14 -9.95
C ASP A 277 -5.95 -26.87 -10.63
N GLY A 278 -6.25 -25.58 -10.90
CA GLY A 278 -7.50 -25.13 -11.51
C GLY A 278 -8.68 -25.01 -10.54
N SER A 279 -8.45 -25.19 -9.24
CA SER A 279 -9.48 -24.89 -8.23
C SER A 279 -9.63 -23.38 -8.03
N MET A 280 -10.81 -22.94 -7.58
CA MET A 280 -11.18 -21.53 -7.35
C MET A 280 -11.64 -21.33 -5.91
N PRO A 281 -10.80 -21.58 -4.88
CA PRO A 281 -11.19 -21.33 -3.50
C PRO A 281 -11.37 -19.83 -3.24
N TYR A 282 -12.22 -19.50 -2.29
CA TYR A 282 -12.31 -18.15 -1.75
C TYR A 282 -11.16 -17.90 -0.79
N ARG A 283 -10.39 -16.85 -1.05
CA ARG A 283 -9.19 -16.50 -0.29
C ARG A 283 -9.17 -15.02 0.03
N TYR A 284 -8.41 -14.69 1.05
CA TYR A 284 -8.08 -13.30 1.39
C TYR A 284 -6.58 -13.15 1.68
N SER A 285 -6.10 -11.93 1.52
CA SER A 285 -4.73 -11.54 1.86
C SER A 285 -4.74 -10.12 2.44
N ILE A 286 -4.17 -9.94 3.61
CA ILE A 286 -4.05 -8.67 4.32
C ILE A 286 -2.58 -8.46 4.59
N GLY A 287 -1.95 -7.56 3.85
CA GLY A 287 -0.55 -7.21 3.98
C GLY A 287 -0.31 -6.04 4.93
N PHE A 288 0.94 -5.69 5.10
CA PHE A 288 1.39 -4.51 5.83
C PHE A 288 0.82 -4.38 7.26
N LEU A 289 0.47 -5.53 7.86
CA LEU A 289 0.14 -5.61 9.28
C LEU A 289 1.41 -5.50 10.12
N LEU A 290 1.42 -4.63 11.13
CA LEU A 290 2.49 -4.65 12.11
C LEU A 290 2.58 -6.04 12.75
N ALA A 291 3.81 -6.49 13.02
CA ALA A 291 3.99 -7.78 13.69
C ALA A 291 3.49 -7.70 15.13
N ASP A 292 2.36 -8.34 15.39
CA ASP A 292 1.68 -8.37 16.72
C ASP A 292 0.67 -9.53 16.75
N ASP A 293 -0.02 -9.66 17.89
CA ASP A 293 -1.14 -10.56 18.10
C ASP A 293 -2.46 -9.83 17.76
N TYR A 294 -3.33 -10.53 17.04
CA TYR A 294 -4.60 -10.02 16.53
C TYR A 294 -5.73 -11.01 16.72
N LYS A 295 -6.93 -10.58 16.40
CA LYS A 295 -8.11 -11.42 16.13
C LYS A 295 -8.56 -11.18 14.70
N ALA A 296 -8.78 -12.24 13.95
CA ALA A 296 -9.36 -12.19 12.61
C ALA A 296 -10.80 -12.72 12.66
N ALA A 297 -11.73 -12.03 12.01
CA ALA A 297 -13.12 -12.43 11.95
C ALA A 297 -13.68 -12.23 10.54
N PHE A 298 -14.40 -13.22 10.05
CA PHE A 298 -15.08 -13.17 8.76
C PHE A 298 -16.47 -12.55 8.92
N THR A 299 -16.93 -11.82 7.92
CA THR A 299 -18.28 -11.26 7.86
C THR A 299 -18.75 -11.13 6.41
N CYS A 300 -20.08 -11.20 6.21
CA CYS A 300 -20.73 -10.90 4.95
C CYS A 300 -21.51 -9.58 4.96
N ASP A 301 -21.84 -9.09 6.15
CA ASP A 301 -22.73 -7.93 6.32
C ASP A 301 -22.06 -6.76 7.10
N GLY A 302 -20.84 -6.96 7.56
CA GLY A 302 -20.12 -5.98 8.40
C GLY A 302 -20.66 -5.87 9.84
N GLU A 303 -21.71 -6.62 10.18
CA GLU A 303 -22.38 -6.59 11.50
C GLU A 303 -22.23 -7.91 12.25
N THR A 304 -22.32 -9.03 11.53
CA THR A 304 -22.26 -10.39 12.10
C THR A 304 -20.91 -11.02 11.79
N PHE A 305 -20.15 -11.32 12.85
CA PHE A 305 -18.80 -11.88 12.73
C PHE A 305 -18.74 -13.38 13.00
N VAL A 306 -17.92 -14.08 12.23
CA VAL A 306 -17.68 -15.53 12.34
C VAL A 306 -16.17 -15.80 12.51
N PRO A 307 -15.75 -16.44 13.62
CA PRO A 307 -16.52 -16.58 14.85
C PRO A 307 -16.73 -15.24 15.54
N ALA A 308 -17.76 -15.13 16.38
CA ALA A 308 -18.09 -13.86 17.05
C ALA A 308 -16.96 -13.29 17.92
N GLU A 309 -16.15 -14.15 18.52
CA GLU A 309 -14.97 -13.75 19.31
C GLU A 309 -13.71 -13.48 18.47
N GLY A 310 -13.75 -13.77 17.15
CA GLY A 310 -12.59 -13.76 16.26
C GLY A 310 -11.63 -14.92 16.50
N LYS A 311 -10.87 -15.29 15.49
CA LYS A 311 -9.76 -16.27 15.58
C LYS A 311 -8.46 -15.57 15.94
N PRO A 312 -7.67 -16.10 16.88
CA PRO A 312 -6.36 -15.55 17.19
C PRO A 312 -5.42 -15.68 15.96
N ALA A 313 -4.64 -14.64 15.71
CA ALA A 313 -3.64 -14.58 14.66
C ALA A 313 -2.39 -13.90 15.21
N THR A 314 -1.21 -14.49 14.99
CA THR A 314 0.07 -13.90 15.38
C THR A 314 0.88 -13.60 14.13
N VAL A 315 0.90 -12.35 13.72
CA VAL A 315 1.59 -11.92 12.49
C VAL A 315 3.09 -11.73 12.79
N PRO A 316 3.98 -12.52 12.14
CA PRO A 316 5.41 -12.38 12.34
C PRO A 316 6.02 -11.30 11.45
N VAL A 317 7.14 -10.69 11.88
CA VAL A 317 7.91 -9.76 11.05
C VAL A 317 8.38 -10.45 9.77
N GLY A 318 8.04 -9.88 8.61
CA GLY A 318 8.46 -10.37 7.29
C GLY A 318 7.94 -11.75 6.94
N GLY A 319 6.98 -12.28 7.72
CA GLY A 319 6.42 -13.61 7.51
C GLY A 319 4.92 -13.58 7.19
N VAL A 320 4.36 -14.77 7.06
CA VAL A 320 2.95 -14.99 6.73
C VAL A 320 2.31 -15.82 7.84
N GLU A 321 1.19 -15.36 8.34
CA GLU A 321 0.27 -16.11 9.21
C GLU A 321 -0.92 -16.58 8.39
N GLU A 322 -1.39 -17.79 8.64
CA GLU A 322 -2.55 -18.35 7.95
C GLU A 322 -3.70 -18.62 8.91
N VAL A 323 -4.86 -17.99 8.65
CA VAL A 323 -6.10 -18.20 9.40
C VAL A 323 -7.22 -18.53 8.42
N ASN A 324 -7.77 -19.74 8.50
CA ASN A 324 -8.86 -20.19 7.65
C ASN A 324 -10.19 -20.14 8.40
N PHE A 325 -11.29 -19.90 7.69
CA PHE A 325 -12.64 -19.90 8.22
C PHE A 325 -13.46 -21.03 7.59
N ASP A 326 -14.16 -21.81 8.42
CA ASP A 326 -14.94 -22.97 8.00
C ASP A 326 -16.27 -23.08 8.76
N ALA A 327 -17.10 -24.06 8.39
CA ALA A 327 -18.42 -24.23 8.98
C ALA A 327 -18.40 -24.51 10.51
N GLU A 328 -17.28 -24.93 11.06
CA GLU A 328 -17.13 -25.16 12.51
C GLU A 328 -17.10 -23.85 13.31
N ASP A 329 -16.81 -22.73 12.63
CA ASP A 329 -16.78 -21.37 13.20
C ASP A 329 -18.18 -20.77 13.39
N LEU A 330 -19.18 -21.32 12.72
CA LEU A 330 -20.57 -20.90 12.90
C LEU A 330 -21.04 -21.20 14.32
N PRO A 331 -21.85 -20.32 14.93
CA PRO A 331 -22.46 -20.62 16.21
C PRO A 331 -23.29 -21.89 16.10
N ALA A 332 -23.16 -22.77 17.09
CA ALA A 332 -23.96 -23.99 17.13
C ALA A 332 -25.45 -23.64 16.99
N ALA A 333 -26.14 -24.29 16.05
CA ALA A 333 -27.56 -24.08 15.87
C ALA A 333 -28.29 -24.38 17.20
N MET A 334 -28.97 -23.37 17.77
CA MET A 334 -29.76 -23.49 19.00
C MET A 334 -31.05 -24.27 18.77
#